data_9de9d5266a18c635dd8ad8c10a8ca96a
#
_entry.id   9de9d5266a18c635dd8ad8c10a8ca96a
#
_cell.length_a   1.000
_cell.length_b   1.000
_cell.length_c   1.000
_cell.angle_alpha   90.00
_cell.angle_beta   90.00
_cell.angle_gamma   90.00
#
_symmetry.space_group_name_H-M   'P 1'
#
loop_
_entity.id
_entity.type
_entity.pdbx_description
1 polymer ?
#
loop_
_entity_poly.entity_id
_entity_poly.type
_entity_poly.pdbx_seq_one_letter_code
_entity_poly.pdbx_strand_id
1 'polypeptide(L)'
;MLFQRLSKFLLSSLFLIFIFSFGIYFILSPDQKISYVEYRTLEQQPDLTFHNLLSGEYVQKYETYFTDQFPGRNLWLRLYLYIQKFTGKTFFNDSYYIAEDNWILKKTNEKLPNEIETAAKNLNEFAKLASKHGVDLFYFSLPHRNNVIDIKFPAYVEEGRGSKYKKFFLAHVSTETMEVVDIGKHFKERFSQTELNKMYFKTDHHWNMFGAFAAYAEINRVLSHKPYYISNEPRYEMTCLKNKKFEGSYNRQIYMMVDPSDEKLCVSMPKDDRFSKLDFYINNTKLEMQSLYATALKSSNKTITYQDLYMSDFAEINIVNHQAKDSNVLIIKDSYASPIIPHVAQHFHKTTVIDLRHTKKTPEKYITENNFDAVIIMYNDHNITITENTYKFK
;
A
#
# COMPACT_ATOMS: atom_id res chain seq x y z
N MET A 1 27.97 -41.05 -39.98
CA MET A 1 28.88 -39.88 -39.87
C MET A 1 28.26 -38.57 -40.40
N LEU A 2 27.70 -38.55 -41.62
CA LEU A 2 27.10 -37.32 -42.21
C LEU A 2 25.93 -36.77 -41.38
N PHE A 3 25.00 -37.62 -40.94
CA PHE A 3 23.83 -37.26 -40.16
C PHE A 3 24.22 -36.65 -38.78
N GLN A 4 25.23 -37.17 -38.12
CA GLN A 4 25.73 -36.62 -36.86
C GLN A 4 26.44 -35.26 -37.02
N ARG A 5 27.10 -35.03 -38.14
CA ARG A 5 27.70 -33.72 -38.44
C ARG A 5 26.62 -32.69 -38.75
N LEU A 6 25.59 -33.08 -39.53
CA LEU A 6 24.47 -32.22 -39.85
C LEU A 6 23.66 -31.82 -38.64
N SER A 7 23.39 -32.78 -37.71
CA SER A 7 22.67 -32.50 -36.47
C SER A 7 23.44 -31.55 -35.53
N LYS A 8 24.78 -31.73 -35.42
CA LYS A 8 25.62 -30.80 -34.64
C LYS A 8 25.66 -29.41 -35.25
N PHE A 9 25.79 -29.31 -36.58
CA PHE A 9 25.76 -28.02 -37.27
C PHE A 9 24.41 -27.33 -37.08
N LEU A 10 23.30 -28.06 -37.24
CA LEU A 10 21.94 -27.52 -37.02
C LEU A 10 21.74 -27.02 -35.60
N LEU A 11 22.17 -27.80 -34.59
CA LEU A 11 22.07 -27.42 -33.18
C LEU A 11 22.88 -26.16 -32.89
N SER A 12 24.13 -26.10 -33.36
CA SER A 12 24.99 -24.91 -33.17
C SER A 12 24.40 -23.69 -33.88
N SER A 13 23.88 -23.84 -35.09
CA SER A 13 23.24 -22.75 -35.83
C SER A 13 21.98 -22.24 -35.09
N LEU A 14 21.11 -23.13 -34.63
CA LEU A 14 19.92 -22.77 -33.85
C LEU A 14 20.29 -22.05 -32.56
N PHE A 15 21.33 -22.51 -31.87
CA PHE A 15 21.82 -21.86 -30.66
C PHE A 15 22.35 -20.45 -30.94
N LEU A 16 23.14 -20.26 -31.98
CA LEU A 16 23.65 -18.96 -32.37
C LEU A 16 22.49 -18.01 -32.79
N ILE A 17 21.58 -18.51 -33.64
CA ILE A 17 20.39 -17.73 -34.05
C ILE A 17 19.59 -17.29 -32.80
N PHE A 18 19.39 -18.20 -31.86
CA PHE A 18 18.68 -17.89 -30.62
C PHE A 18 19.37 -16.76 -29.83
N ILE A 19 20.67 -16.86 -29.55
CA ILE A 19 21.41 -15.84 -28.81
C ILE A 19 21.42 -14.50 -29.55
N PHE A 20 21.78 -14.52 -30.84
CA PHE A 20 21.87 -13.28 -31.61
C PHE A 20 20.53 -12.61 -31.84
N SER A 21 19.43 -13.38 -31.93
CA SER A 21 18.10 -12.79 -32.05
C SER A 21 17.71 -11.95 -30.82
N PHE A 22 18.05 -12.41 -29.61
CA PHE A 22 17.82 -11.63 -28.38
C PHE A 22 18.71 -10.37 -28.33
N GLY A 23 19.99 -10.49 -28.76
CA GLY A 23 20.88 -9.34 -28.82
C GLY A 23 20.41 -8.28 -29.83
N ILE A 24 19.99 -8.70 -31.02
CA ILE A 24 19.45 -7.80 -32.02
C ILE A 24 18.14 -7.16 -31.53
N TYR A 25 17.24 -7.95 -30.96
CA TYR A 25 15.99 -7.42 -30.40
C TYR A 25 16.22 -6.43 -29.27
N PHE A 26 17.18 -6.70 -28.39
CA PHE A 26 17.59 -5.77 -27.33
C PHE A 26 18.06 -4.42 -27.89
N ILE A 27 18.91 -4.44 -28.93
CA ILE A 27 19.44 -3.21 -29.54
C ILE A 27 18.36 -2.42 -30.29
N LEU A 28 17.38 -3.10 -30.88
CA LEU A 28 16.33 -2.46 -31.68
C LEU A 28 15.10 -2.04 -30.87
N SER A 29 14.95 -2.54 -29.64
CA SER A 29 13.80 -2.23 -28.79
C SER A 29 13.97 -0.88 -28.09
N PRO A 30 12.92 -0.06 -27.98
CA PRO A 30 12.98 1.17 -27.21
C PRO A 30 13.07 0.85 -25.70
N ASP A 31 13.89 1.62 -24.99
CA ASP A 31 14.05 1.48 -23.55
C ASP A 31 12.76 1.81 -22.81
N GLN A 32 12.44 0.99 -21.80
CA GLN A 32 11.35 1.23 -20.88
C GLN A 32 11.86 2.05 -19.68
N LYS A 33 11.15 3.13 -19.33
CA LYS A 33 11.54 3.99 -18.20
C LYS A 33 11.11 3.43 -16.85
N ILE A 34 10.00 2.71 -16.80
CA ILE A 34 9.35 2.25 -15.56
C ILE A 34 8.93 0.80 -15.71
N SER A 35 9.21 -0.01 -14.72
CA SER A 35 8.59 -1.31 -14.56
C SER A 35 7.23 -1.14 -13.87
N TYR A 36 6.15 -1.34 -14.60
CA TYR A 36 4.80 -1.32 -14.02
C TYR A 36 4.54 -2.50 -13.08
N VAL A 37 5.26 -3.61 -13.23
CA VAL A 37 5.14 -4.77 -12.34
C VAL A 37 5.86 -4.54 -11.01
N GLU A 38 7.08 -3.99 -11.05
CA GLU A 38 7.90 -3.77 -9.87
C GLU A 38 7.69 -2.38 -9.23
N TYR A 39 6.99 -1.46 -9.92
CA TYR A 39 6.80 -0.05 -9.50
C TYR A 39 8.12 0.66 -9.21
N ARG A 40 9.09 0.48 -10.09
CA ARG A 40 10.38 1.18 -10.01
C ARG A 40 10.83 1.72 -11.37
N THR A 41 11.68 2.71 -11.30
CA THR A 41 12.43 3.17 -12.46
C THR A 41 13.40 2.07 -12.91
N LEU A 42 13.46 1.83 -14.22
CA LEU A 42 14.42 0.92 -14.82
C LEU A 42 15.68 1.69 -15.18
N GLU A 43 16.84 1.04 -15.05
CA GLU A 43 18.12 1.64 -15.45
C GLU A 43 18.08 1.95 -16.94
N GLN A 44 18.59 3.13 -17.30
CA GLN A 44 18.70 3.59 -18.67
C GLN A 44 20.14 3.39 -19.15
N GLN A 45 20.36 3.44 -20.48
CA GLN A 45 21.69 3.25 -21.03
C GLN A 45 22.69 4.24 -20.38
N PRO A 46 23.76 3.73 -19.74
CA PRO A 46 24.71 4.59 -19.06
C PRO A 46 25.62 5.31 -20.05
N ASP A 47 26.02 6.54 -19.69
CA ASP A 47 26.98 7.31 -20.48
C ASP A 47 28.35 6.66 -20.44
N LEU A 48 28.92 6.37 -21.61
CA LEU A 48 30.28 5.85 -21.75
C LEU A 48 31.28 7.00 -21.66
N THR A 49 31.88 7.18 -20.48
CA THR A 49 32.98 8.12 -20.27
C THR A 49 34.24 7.35 -19.87
N PHE A 50 35.41 7.95 -20.16
CA PHE A 50 36.69 7.32 -19.78
C PHE A 50 36.81 7.14 -18.25
N HIS A 51 36.26 8.09 -17.48
CA HIS A 51 36.21 7.99 -16.01
C HIS A 51 35.36 6.81 -15.54
N ASN A 52 34.14 6.67 -16.06
CA ASN A 52 33.20 5.60 -15.66
C ASN A 52 33.71 4.22 -16.07
N LEU A 53 34.45 4.15 -17.19
CA LEU A 53 35.04 2.90 -17.65
C LEU A 53 36.20 2.45 -16.72
N LEU A 54 37.09 3.37 -16.36
CA LEU A 54 38.23 3.07 -15.47
C LEU A 54 37.79 2.77 -14.02
N SER A 55 36.74 3.45 -13.53
CA SER A 55 36.17 3.19 -12.20
C SER A 55 35.36 1.89 -12.10
N GLY A 56 35.04 1.26 -13.23
CA GLY A 56 34.15 0.09 -13.30
C GLY A 56 32.64 0.45 -13.18
N GLU A 57 32.31 1.71 -12.95
CA GLU A 57 30.90 2.17 -12.80
C GLU A 57 30.07 1.92 -14.06
N TYR A 58 30.67 2.15 -15.24
CA TYR A 58 30.00 1.86 -16.51
C TYR A 58 29.59 0.40 -16.62
N VAL A 59 30.48 -0.53 -16.29
CA VAL A 59 30.21 -1.98 -16.41
C VAL A 59 29.06 -2.37 -15.46
N GLN A 60 29.07 -1.90 -14.22
CA GLN A 60 28.04 -2.19 -13.23
C GLN A 60 26.66 -1.61 -13.66
N LYS A 61 26.63 -0.37 -14.14
CA LYS A 61 25.38 0.26 -14.64
C LYS A 61 24.90 -0.42 -15.92
N TYR A 62 25.81 -0.80 -16.81
CA TYR A 62 25.44 -1.48 -18.05
C TYR A 62 24.86 -2.88 -17.78
N GLU A 63 25.39 -3.61 -16.80
CA GLU A 63 24.82 -4.90 -16.37
C GLU A 63 23.38 -4.72 -15.84
N THR A 64 23.16 -3.71 -15.01
CA THR A 64 21.82 -3.37 -14.51
C THR A 64 20.89 -2.96 -15.66
N TYR A 65 21.34 -2.09 -16.54
CA TYR A 65 20.62 -1.69 -17.76
C TYR A 65 20.24 -2.89 -18.62
N PHE A 66 21.21 -3.75 -18.93
CA PHE A 66 20.96 -4.95 -19.74
C PHE A 66 19.92 -5.87 -19.10
N THR A 67 19.99 -6.09 -17.79
CA THR A 67 19.02 -6.93 -17.09
C THR A 67 17.64 -6.27 -17.02
N ASP A 68 17.56 -4.96 -16.87
CA ASP A 68 16.31 -4.21 -16.79
C ASP A 68 15.60 -4.11 -18.14
N GLN A 69 16.36 -3.95 -19.21
CA GLN A 69 15.83 -3.78 -20.58
C GLN A 69 15.78 -5.10 -21.37
N PHE A 70 16.14 -6.23 -20.74
CA PHE A 70 16.18 -7.51 -21.43
C PHE A 70 14.83 -7.89 -22.06
N PRO A 71 14.81 -8.28 -23.35
CA PRO A 71 13.59 -8.61 -24.06
C PRO A 71 12.74 -9.67 -23.37
N GLY A 72 11.48 -9.31 -23.07
CA GLY A 72 10.55 -10.22 -22.40
C GLY A 72 10.92 -10.51 -20.94
N ARG A 73 11.70 -9.65 -20.28
CA ARG A 73 12.17 -9.80 -18.89
C ARG A 73 11.10 -10.34 -17.94
N ASN A 74 9.92 -9.75 -17.91
CA ASN A 74 8.85 -10.18 -17.01
C ASN A 74 8.34 -11.61 -17.30
N LEU A 75 8.40 -12.02 -18.58
CA LEU A 75 8.04 -13.39 -18.98
C LEU A 75 9.09 -14.40 -18.48
N TRP A 76 10.39 -14.07 -18.61
CA TRP A 76 11.48 -14.91 -18.12
C TRP A 76 11.46 -15.06 -16.61
N LEU A 77 11.24 -13.96 -15.89
CA LEU A 77 11.14 -13.98 -14.44
C LEU A 77 9.92 -14.80 -13.98
N ARG A 78 8.79 -14.66 -14.65
CA ARG A 78 7.61 -15.48 -14.37
C ARG A 78 7.86 -16.97 -14.66
N LEU A 79 8.49 -17.28 -15.79
CA LEU A 79 8.87 -18.66 -16.12
C LEU A 79 9.81 -19.25 -15.04
N TYR A 80 10.80 -18.49 -14.63
CA TYR A 80 11.70 -18.89 -13.55
C TYR A 80 10.94 -19.20 -12.24
N LEU A 81 9.98 -18.37 -11.86
CA LEU A 81 9.15 -18.62 -10.68
C LEU A 81 8.26 -19.88 -10.84
N TYR A 82 7.73 -20.14 -12.04
CA TYR A 82 7.03 -21.39 -12.31
C TYR A 82 7.92 -22.63 -12.20
N ILE A 83 9.16 -22.55 -12.68
CA ILE A 83 10.15 -23.63 -12.48
C ILE A 83 10.44 -23.82 -10.99
N GLN A 84 10.63 -22.75 -10.23
CA GLN A 84 10.79 -22.83 -8.78
C GLN A 84 9.61 -23.50 -8.11
N LYS A 85 8.37 -23.15 -8.49
CA LYS A 85 7.14 -23.77 -8.00
C LYS A 85 7.12 -25.26 -8.31
N PHE A 86 7.46 -25.65 -9.53
CA PHE A 86 7.49 -27.03 -9.99
C PHE A 86 8.56 -27.86 -9.26
N THR A 87 9.69 -27.26 -8.93
CA THR A 87 10.78 -27.89 -8.15
C THR A 87 10.53 -27.87 -6.64
N GLY A 88 9.38 -27.43 -6.18
CA GLY A 88 8.97 -27.49 -4.78
C GLY A 88 9.47 -26.33 -3.92
N LYS A 89 9.96 -25.22 -4.52
CA LYS A 89 10.33 -24.03 -3.74
C LYS A 89 9.09 -23.44 -3.08
N THR A 90 9.14 -23.27 -1.77
CA THR A 90 7.99 -22.78 -0.98
C THR A 90 7.83 -21.27 -1.03
N PHE A 91 8.94 -20.53 -1.02
CA PHE A 91 8.92 -19.07 -1.00
C PHE A 91 9.47 -18.49 -2.29
N PHE A 92 8.70 -17.58 -2.89
CA PHE A 92 9.09 -16.80 -4.05
C PHE A 92 9.67 -15.46 -3.60
N ASN A 93 10.74 -15.00 -4.30
CA ASN A 93 11.48 -13.80 -3.90
C ASN A 93 11.77 -13.80 -2.39
N ASP A 94 12.10 -15.00 -1.83
CA ASP A 94 12.46 -15.30 -0.45
C ASP A 94 11.45 -14.89 0.63
N SER A 95 10.35 -14.25 0.25
CA SER A 95 9.38 -13.66 1.17
C SER A 95 7.93 -14.08 0.94
N TYR A 96 7.55 -14.41 -0.29
CA TYR A 96 6.16 -14.63 -0.66
C TYR A 96 5.81 -16.12 -0.72
N TYR A 97 4.72 -16.50 -0.08
CA TYR A 97 4.18 -17.86 -0.07
C TYR A 97 2.79 -17.86 -0.69
N ILE A 98 2.54 -18.77 -1.62
CA ILE A 98 1.21 -18.99 -2.19
C ILE A 98 0.54 -20.09 -1.37
N ALA A 99 -0.43 -19.71 -0.54
CA ALA A 99 -1.23 -20.59 0.27
C ALA A 99 -2.45 -21.12 -0.49
N GLU A 100 -3.32 -21.86 0.21
CA GLU A 100 -4.60 -22.33 -0.33
C GLU A 100 -5.48 -21.19 -0.82
N ASP A 101 -6.42 -21.49 -1.70
CA ASP A 101 -7.37 -20.51 -2.28
C ASP A 101 -6.72 -19.26 -2.89
N ASN A 102 -5.52 -19.40 -3.43
CA ASN A 102 -4.78 -18.31 -4.07
C ASN A 102 -4.39 -17.14 -3.13
N TRP A 103 -4.33 -17.38 -1.82
CA TRP A 103 -3.80 -16.39 -0.90
C TRP A 103 -2.28 -16.26 -1.04
N ILE A 104 -1.81 -15.03 -1.18
CA ILE A 104 -0.39 -14.74 -1.15
C ILE A 104 -0.05 -14.16 0.22
N LEU A 105 0.81 -14.84 0.97
CA LEU A 105 1.31 -14.38 2.24
C LEU A 105 2.73 -13.83 2.08
N LYS A 106 3.08 -12.79 2.82
CA LYS A 106 4.44 -12.27 2.90
C LYS A 106 4.98 -12.45 4.32
N LYS A 107 6.19 -12.99 4.45
CA LYS A 107 6.87 -13.07 5.74
C LYS A 107 6.96 -11.69 6.37
N THR A 108 6.67 -11.60 7.66
CA THR A 108 6.91 -10.37 8.41
C THR A 108 8.41 -10.20 8.63
N ASN A 109 8.97 -9.10 8.17
CA ASN A 109 10.36 -8.75 8.39
C ASN A 109 10.65 -8.62 9.89
N GLU A 110 11.84 -8.94 10.29
CA GLU A 110 12.30 -8.69 11.65
C GLU A 110 12.35 -7.17 11.90
N LYS A 111 11.91 -6.78 13.08
CA LYS A 111 11.91 -5.39 13.55
C LYS A 111 12.70 -5.30 14.84
N LEU A 112 13.55 -4.31 14.94
CA LEU A 112 14.34 -4.11 16.14
C LEU A 112 13.48 -3.49 17.26
N PRO A 113 13.51 -4.01 18.49
CA PRO A 113 12.74 -3.48 19.60
C PRO A 113 12.93 -1.98 19.83
N ASN A 114 14.17 -1.49 19.72
CA ASN A 114 14.49 -0.07 19.89
C ASN A 114 13.87 0.83 18.81
N GLU A 115 13.65 0.34 17.60
CA GLU A 115 12.96 1.09 16.55
C GLU A 115 11.46 1.22 16.85
N ILE A 116 10.85 0.16 17.40
CA ILE A 116 9.45 0.15 17.83
C ILE A 116 9.25 1.07 19.05
N GLU A 117 10.13 0.98 20.05
CA GLU A 117 10.11 1.87 21.21
C GLU A 117 10.29 3.34 20.81
N THR A 118 11.20 3.63 19.88
CA THR A 118 11.40 4.99 19.36
C THR A 118 10.15 5.50 18.66
N ALA A 119 9.46 4.68 17.88
CA ALA A 119 8.21 5.04 17.22
C ALA A 119 7.12 5.36 18.26
N ALA A 120 6.95 4.52 19.29
CA ALA A 120 6.00 4.77 20.36
C ALA A 120 6.34 6.03 21.16
N LYS A 121 7.63 6.25 21.46
CA LYS A 121 8.10 7.47 22.14
C LYS A 121 7.79 8.73 21.32
N ASN A 122 8.09 8.71 20.03
CA ASN A 122 7.80 9.85 19.14
C ASN A 122 6.30 10.16 19.08
N LEU A 123 5.44 9.12 19.05
CA LEU A 123 3.99 9.28 19.10
C LEU A 123 3.55 9.90 20.44
N ASN A 124 4.09 9.43 21.57
CA ASN A 124 3.77 9.97 22.90
C ASN A 124 4.21 11.42 23.04
N GLU A 125 5.38 11.79 22.52
CA GLU A 125 5.86 13.19 22.54
C GLU A 125 4.97 14.08 21.68
N PHE A 126 4.54 13.61 20.52
CA PHE A 126 3.63 14.34 19.64
C PHE A 126 2.25 14.51 20.28
N ALA A 127 1.73 13.48 20.97
CA ALA A 127 0.47 13.56 21.71
C ALA A 127 0.52 14.63 22.82
N LYS A 128 1.63 14.68 23.57
CA LYS A 128 1.84 15.74 24.58
C LYS A 128 1.88 17.13 23.96
N LEU A 129 2.49 17.27 22.77
CA LEU A 129 2.52 18.54 22.03
C LEU A 129 1.11 18.93 21.59
N ALA A 130 0.35 18.04 20.98
CA ALA A 130 -1.04 18.26 20.57
C ALA A 130 -1.90 18.72 21.76
N SER A 131 -1.82 18.01 22.88
CA SER A 131 -2.53 18.36 24.11
C SER A 131 -2.19 19.75 24.65
N LYS A 132 -0.92 20.19 24.57
CA LYS A 132 -0.51 21.55 24.95
C LYS A 132 -1.14 22.63 24.07
N HIS A 133 -1.46 22.30 22.82
CA HIS A 133 -2.16 23.20 21.89
C HIS A 133 -3.69 23.06 21.96
N GLY A 134 -4.22 22.25 22.89
CA GLY A 134 -5.65 22.04 23.02
C GLY A 134 -6.25 21.18 21.91
N VAL A 135 -5.43 20.40 21.21
CA VAL A 135 -5.80 19.55 20.07
C VAL A 135 -6.02 18.11 20.57
N ASP A 136 -7.20 17.55 20.32
CA ASP A 136 -7.48 16.15 20.60
C ASP A 136 -6.63 15.25 19.67
N LEU A 137 -6.08 14.15 20.21
CA LEU A 137 -5.34 13.19 19.39
C LEU A 137 -5.93 11.79 19.48
N PHE A 138 -6.19 11.20 18.33
CA PHE A 138 -6.67 9.83 18.14
C PHE A 138 -5.65 9.02 17.35
N TYR A 139 -5.32 7.84 17.89
CA TYR A 139 -4.50 6.86 17.18
C TYR A 139 -5.32 5.60 16.90
N PHE A 140 -5.62 5.35 15.62
CA PHE A 140 -6.29 4.13 15.17
C PHE A 140 -5.26 3.16 14.58
N SER A 141 -5.06 2.04 15.29
CA SER A 141 -4.22 0.93 14.81
C SER A 141 -5.03 0.08 13.84
N LEU A 142 -4.78 0.28 12.52
CA LEU A 142 -5.51 -0.41 11.46
C LEU A 142 -4.92 -1.81 11.24
N PRO A 143 -5.74 -2.88 11.26
CA PRO A 143 -5.22 -4.24 11.29
C PRO A 143 -4.66 -4.69 9.95
N HIS A 144 -3.38 -5.06 9.93
CA HIS A 144 -2.79 -5.75 8.79
C HIS A 144 -3.36 -7.18 8.69
N ARG A 145 -3.55 -7.66 7.47
CA ARG A 145 -4.14 -8.97 7.20
C ARG A 145 -3.48 -10.11 8.01
N ASN A 146 -2.15 -10.16 8.09
CA ASN A 146 -1.41 -11.21 8.82
C ASN A 146 -1.70 -11.23 10.34
N ASN A 147 -2.30 -10.17 10.89
CA ASN A 147 -2.67 -10.11 12.30
C ASN A 147 -4.12 -10.51 12.56
N VAL A 148 -4.91 -10.73 11.50
CA VAL A 148 -6.37 -10.93 11.61
C VAL A 148 -6.87 -12.19 10.93
N ILE A 149 -6.37 -12.50 9.70
CA ILE A 149 -6.77 -13.69 8.95
C ILE A 149 -6.15 -14.97 9.54
N ASP A 150 -6.77 -16.09 9.30
CA ASP A 150 -6.31 -17.43 9.76
C ASP A 150 -5.56 -18.25 8.71
N ILE A 151 -5.31 -17.67 7.53
CA ILE A 151 -4.49 -18.30 6.49
C ILE A 151 -3.05 -18.37 6.96
N LYS A 152 -2.47 -19.57 6.95
CA LYS A 152 -1.19 -19.84 7.60
C LYS A 152 -0.06 -20.08 6.65
N PHE A 153 1.14 -19.79 7.12
CA PHE A 153 2.37 -20.28 6.53
C PHE A 153 2.57 -21.79 6.81
N PRO A 154 3.50 -22.45 6.10
CA PRO A 154 3.95 -23.79 6.48
C PRO A 154 4.43 -23.83 7.95
N ALA A 155 4.22 -24.97 8.64
CA ALA A 155 4.46 -25.10 10.07
C ALA A 155 5.89 -24.79 10.55
N TYR A 156 6.90 -24.82 9.65
CA TYR A 156 8.28 -24.47 9.98
C TYR A 156 8.58 -22.97 9.93
N VAL A 157 7.57 -22.13 9.59
CA VAL A 157 7.70 -20.68 9.58
C VAL A 157 7.13 -20.12 10.87
N GLU A 158 7.90 -19.27 11.55
CA GLU A 158 7.41 -18.58 12.75
C GLU A 158 6.26 -17.65 12.41
N GLU A 159 5.10 -17.93 12.98
CA GLU A 159 3.90 -17.12 12.85
C GLU A 159 3.74 -16.12 14.02
N GLY A 160 2.83 -15.16 13.83
CA GLY A 160 2.45 -14.21 14.88
C GLY A 160 3.48 -13.13 15.18
N ARG A 161 4.58 -13.05 14.43
CA ARG A 161 5.63 -12.03 14.63
C ARG A 161 5.04 -10.60 14.54
N GLY A 162 4.16 -10.32 13.58
CA GLY A 162 3.47 -9.03 13.46
C GLY A 162 2.61 -8.71 14.67
N SER A 163 1.85 -9.67 15.18
CA SER A 163 1.03 -9.50 16.40
C SER A 163 1.88 -9.28 17.65
N LYS A 164 3.05 -9.92 17.78
CA LYS A 164 4.00 -9.68 18.88
C LYS A 164 4.53 -8.25 18.82
N TYR A 165 4.94 -7.78 17.66
CA TYR A 165 5.43 -6.41 17.47
C TYR A 165 4.35 -5.36 17.75
N LYS A 166 3.15 -5.55 17.23
CA LYS A 166 2.00 -4.70 17.55
C LYS A 166 1.74 -4.62 19.05
N LYS A 167 1.67 -5.77 19.72
CA LYS A 167 1.46 -5.82 21.19
C LYS A 167 2.57 -5.06 21.92
N PHE A 168 3.82 -5.24 21.51
CA PHE A 168 4.96 -4.54 22.08
C PHE A 168 4.86 -3.03 21.88
N PHE A 169 4.53 -2.57 20.66
CA PHE A 169 4.32 -1.16 20.36
C PHE A 169 3.21 -0.55 21.23
N LEU A 170 2.02 -1.16 21.26
CA LEU A 170 0.88 -0.64 22.01
C LEU A 170 1.13 -0.61 23.53
N ALA A 171 1.99 -1.51 24.05
CA ALA A 171 2.40 -1.48 25.46
C ALA A 171 3.29 -0.28 25.82
N HIS A 172 3.93 0.37 24.82
CA HIS A 172 4.76 1.56 25.02
C HIS A 172 4.04 2.87 24.65
N VAL A 173 2.82 2.78 24.11
CA VAL A 173 1.99 3.95 23.76
C VAL A 173 1.20 4.40 25.00
N SER A 174 1.30 5.69 25.34
CA SER A 174 0.56 6.30 26.46
C SER A 174 -0.85 6.70 26.04
N THR A 175 -1.82 6.43 26.91
CA THR A 175 -3.21 6.85 26.73
C THR A 175 -3.59 8.10 27.55
N GLU A 176 -2.61 8.78 28.16
CA GLU A 176 -2.86 9.96 29.00
C GLU A 176 -3.24 11.20 28.19
N THR A 177 -2.69 11.35 26.98
CA THR A 177 -2.87 12.55 26.14
C THR A 177 -3.40 12.23 24.75
N MET A 178 -3.83 10.98 24.51
CA MET A 178 -4.46 10.55 23.27
C MET A 178 -5.40 9.38 23.48
N GLU A 179 -6.37 9.24 22.61
CA GLU A 179 -7.22 8.06 22.53
C GLU A 179 -6.62 7.02 21.57
N VAL A 180 -6.40 5.81 22.08
CA VAL A 180 -5.77 4.71 21.31
C VAL A 180 -6.80 3.62 21.05
N VAL A 181 -7.06 3.32 19.78
CA VAL A 181 -8.07 2.35 19.36
C VAL A 181 -7.44 1.24 18.51
N ASP A 182 -7.47 0.02 19.05
CA ASP A 182 -7.05 -1.17 18.32
C ASP A 182 -8.21 -1.74 17.50
N ILE A 183 -8.33 -1.33 16.21
CA ILE A 183 -9.36 -1.81 15.30
C ILE A 183 -9.27 -3.34 15.10
N GLY A 184 -8.08 -3.91 15.13
CA GLY A 184 -7.91 -5.36 14.98
C GLY A 184 -8.48 -6.17 16.15
N LYS A 185 -8.45 -5.62 17.38
CA LYS A 185 -9.14 -6.21 18.53
C LYS A 185 -10.66 -6.20 18.31
N HIS A 186 -11.23 -5.05 17.93
CA HIS A 186 -12.67 -4.93 17.63
C HIS A 186 -13.10 -5.86 16.50
N PHE A 187 -12.28 -6.03 15.48
CA PHE A 187 -12.58 -6.97 14.38
C PHE A 187 -12.70 -8.40 14.90
N LYS A 188 -11.75 -8.87 15.71
CA LYS A 188 -11.76 -10.23 16.27
C LYS A 188 -12.90 -10.49 17.25
N GLU A 189 -13.37 -9.45 17.94
CA GLU A 189 -14.50 -9.53 18.87
C GLU A 189 -15.85 -9.56 18.14
N ARG A 190 -15.93 -8.92 16.98
CA ARG A 190 -17.20 -8.68 16.27
C ARG A 190 -17.47 -9.61 15.10
N PHE A 191 -16.43 -10.10 14.44
CA PHE A 191 -16.54 -10.86 13.19
C PHE A 191 -15.96 -12.27 13.36
N SER A 192 -16.63 -13.24 12.74
CA SER A 192 -16.10 -14.58 12.57
C SER A 192 -14.87 -14.61 11.65
N GLN A 193 -14.04 -15.63 11.76
CA GLN A 193 -12.86 -15.77 10.90
C GLN A 193 -13.19 -15.80 9.40
N THR A 194 -14.31 -16.44 9.04
CA THR A 194 -14.80 -16.45 7.65
C THR A 194 -15.16 -15.04 7.14
N GLU A 195 -15.72 -14.19 7.99
CA GLU A 195 -16.02 -12.81 7.64
C GLU A 195 -14.72 -11.98 7.55
N LEU A 196 -13.81 -12.15 8.49
CA LEU A 196 -12.51 -11.50 8.49
C LEU A 196 -11.72 -11.80 7.22
N ASN A 197 -11.69 -13.06 6.77
CA ASN A 197 -11.03 -13.42 5.53
C ASN A 197 -11.64 -12.73 4.30
N LYS A 198 -12.96 -12.46 4.30
CA LYS A 198 -13.63 -11.73 3.21
C LYS A 198 -13.35 -10.22 3.20
N MET A 199 -12.75 -9.68 4.27
CA MET A 199 -12.43 -8.26 4.41
C MET A 199 -11.08 -7.87 3.80
N TYR A 200 -10.31 -8.82 3.27
CA TYR A 200 -8.98 -8.59 2.73
C TYR A 200 -8.87 -9.08 1.29
N PHE A 201 -7.97 -8.45 0.53
CA PHE A 201 -7.55 -8.98 -0.77
C PHE A 201 -6.64 -10.20 -0.57
N LYS A 202 -6.78 -11.21 -1.42
CA LYS A 202 -5.92 -12.41 -1.40
C LYS A 202 -4.53 -12.12 -1.96
N THR A 203 -4.46 -11.25 -2.96
CA THR A 203 -3.27 -10.98 -3.79
C THR A 203 -2.60 -9.65 -3.47
N ASP A 204 -3.13 -8.90 -2.50
CA ASP A 204 -2.61 -7.61 -2.04
C ASP A 204 -2.43 -7.60 -0.52
N HIS A 205 -1.64 -6.67 0.02
CA HIS A 205 -1.43 -6.56 1.47
C HIS A 205 -2.55 -5.80 2.20
N HIS A 206 -3.40 -5.12 1.48
CA HIS A 206 -4.46 -4.31 2.06
C HIS A 206 -5.74 -5.10 2.35
N TRP A 207 -6.57 -4.52 3.17
CA TRP A 207 -8.00 -4.84 3.21
C TRP A 207 -8.71 -4.38 1.93
N ASN A 208 -9.88 -4.95 1.68
CA ASN A 208 -10.79 -4.46 0.64
C ASN A 208 -11.80 -3.47 1.26
N MET A 209 -12.78 -3.00 0.48
CA MET A 209 -13.77 -2.04 0.97
C MET A 209 -14.60 -2.57 2.14
N PHE A 210 -14.86 -3.87 2.25
CA PHE A 210 -15.62 -4.41 3.38
C PHE A 210 -14.86 -4.24 4.70
N GLY A 211 -13.54 -4.52 4.70
CA GLY A 211 -12.69 -4.30 5.87
C GLY A 211 -12.50 -2.82 6.18
N ALA A 212 -12.23 -2.02 5.18
CA ALA A 212 -12.06 -0.58 5.34
C ALA A 212 -13.34 0.09 5.87
N PHE A 213 -14.51 -0.29 5.37
CA PHE A 213 -15.79 0.26 5.81
C PHE A 213 -16.17 -0.19 7.22
N ALA A 214 -15.84 -1.43 7.60
CA ALA A 214 -16.00 -1.88 8.99
C ALA A 214 -15.11 -1.09 9.96
N ALA A 215 -13.88 -0.74 9.54
CA ALA A 215 -13.00 0.14 10.32
C ALA A 215 -13.54 1.56 10.40
N TYR A 216 -14.07 2.11 9.29
CA TYR A 216 -14.74 3.41 9.30
C TYR A 216 -15.90 3.47 10.30
N ALA A 217 -16.74 2.43 10.37
CA ALA A 217 -17.84 2.38 11.31
C ALA A 217 -17.36 2.48 12.78
N GLU A 218 -16.22 1.85 13.10
CA GLU A 218 -15.63 1.95 14.45
C GLU A 218 -14.99 3.31 14.71
N ILE A 219 -14.28 3.88 13.72
CA ILE A 219 -13.72 5.24 13.78
C ILE A 219 -14.85 6.26 14.00
N ASN A 220 -15.94 6.15 13.24
CA ASN A 220 -17.12 6.99 13.36
C ASN A 220 -17.73 6.89 14.76
N ARG A 221 -17.88 5.68 15.30
CA ARG A 221 -18.40 5.46 16.65
C ARG A 221 -17.57 6.19 17.71
N VAL A 222 -16.24 6.17 17.61
CA VAL A 222 -15.34 6.86 18.53
C VAL A 222 -15.45 8.38 18.39
N LEU A 223 -15.39 8.88 17.15
CA LEU A 223 -15.37 10.32 16.88
C LEU A 223 -16.73 10.99 17.08
N SER A 224 -17.86 10.27 16.95
CA SER A 224 -19.23 10.82 17.02
C SER A 224 -19.58 11.47 18.34
N HIS A 225 -18.82 11.22 19.41
CA HIS A 225 -19.02 11.86 20.72
C HIS A 225 -18.37 13.24 20.85
N LYS A 226 -17.62 13.70 19.82
CA LYS A 226 -16.89 14.96 19.86
C LYS A 226 -17.76 16.11 19.33
N PRO A 227 -17.71 17.32 19.96
CA PRO A 227 -18.58 18.44 19.60
C PRO A 227 -18.32 19.00 18.19
N TYR A 228 -17.10 18.82 17.68
CA TYR A 228 -16.69 19.25 16.34
C TYR A 228 -17.00 18.21 15.24
N TYR A 229 -17.59 17.06 15.61
CA TYR A 229 -17.93 15.98 14.67
C TYR A 229 -19.41 16.07 14.27
N ILE A 230 -19.68 16.01 12.95
CA ILE A 230 -21.04 16.00 12.44
C ILE A 230 -21.53 14.55 12.31
N SER A 231 -22.45 14.18 13.19
CA SER A 231 -23.04 12.84 13.29
C SER A 231 -24.19 12.61 12.29
N ASN A 232 -24.02 12.96 11.03
CA ASN A 232 -25.02 12.71 10.02
C ASN A 232 -24.55 11.62 9.04
N GLU A 233 -24.91 10.36 9.31
CA GLU A 233 -24.50 9.23 8.49
C GLU A 233 -25.45 9.02 7.31
N PRO A 234 -24.91 8.99 6.08
CA PRO A 234 -25.69 8.61 4.92
C PRO A 234 -25.91 7.09 4.88
N ARG A 235 -26.87 6.68 4.07
CA ARG A 235 -26.90 5.31 3.59
C ARG A 235 -25.82 5.15 2.52
N TYR A 236 -25.01 4.12 2.66
CA TYR A 236 -23.98 3.79 1.68
C TYR A 236 -24.43 2.67 0.76
N GLU A 237 -23.91 2.68 -0.45
CA GLU A 237 -24.05 1.61 -1.43
C GLU A 237 -22.68 1.05 -1.77
N MET A 238 -22.58 -0.27 -1.74
CA MET A 238 -21.38 -1.00 -2.13
C MET A 238 -21.48 -1.36 -3.61
N THR A 239 -20.69 -0.70 -4.45
CA THR A 239 -20.61 -0.97 -5.89
C THR A 239 -19.38 -1.81 -6.20
N CYS A 240 -19.59 -2.99 -6.78
CA CYS A 240 -18.49 -3.90 -7.13
C CYS A 240 -18.28 -3.95 -8.64
N LEU A 241 -17.05 -3.78 -9.07
CA LEU A 241 -16.63 -3.80 -10.46
C LEU A 241 -16.67 -5.23 -11.00
N LYS A 242 -17.23 -5.39 -12.19
CA LYS A 242 -17.23 -6.65 -12.95
C LYS A 242 -16.24 -6.53 -14.12
N ASN A 243 -15.68 -7.66 -14.53
CA ASN A 243 -14.79 -7.75 -15.71
C ASN A 243 -13.51 -6.90 -15.63
N LYS A 244 -13.03 -6.66 -14.41
CA LYS A 244 -11.73 -6.04 -14.15
C LYS A 244 -10.78 -7.06 -13.53
N LYS A 245 -9.50 -6.98 -13.86
CA LYS A 245 -8.43 -7.76 -13.21
C LYS A 245 -7.73 -6.90 -12.17
N PHE A 246 -7.51 -7.46 -11.01
CA PHE A 246 -6.80 -6.79 -9.94
C PHE A 246 -5.30 -7.07 -9.99
N GLU A 247 -4.48 -6.02 -10.01
CA GLU A 247 -3.04 -6.12 -9.84
C GLU A 247 -2.66 -5.86 -8.38
N GLY A 248 -2.85 -6.87 -7.55
CA GLY A 248 -2.48 -6.80 -6.14
C GLY A 248 -0.96 -6.69 -5.96
N SER A 249 -0.54 -5.92 -4.96
CA SER A 249 0.87 -5.61 -4.69
C SER A 249 1.73 -6.87 -4.46
N TYR A 250 1.20 -7.88 -3.76
CA TYR A 250 1.94 -9.13 -3.54
C TYR A 250 2.04 -9.96 -4.83
N ASN A 251 0.97 -9.98 -5.62
CA ASN A 251 0.97 -10.74 -6.88
C ASN A 251 1.94 -10.13 -7.91
N ARG A 252 2.07 -8.81 -7.91
CA ARG A 252 3.09 -8.14 -8.75
C ARG A 252 4.51 -8.58 -8.39
N GLN A 253 4.82 -8.71 -7.11
CA GLN A 253 6.14 -9.14 -6.65
C GLN A 253 6.50 -10.58 -7.05
N ILE A 254 5.51 -11.35 -7.44
CA ILE A 254 5.68 -12.70 -8.00
C ILE A 254 5.21 -12.77 -9.47
N TYR A 255 5.29 -11.65 -10.19
CA TYR A 255 5.03 -11.54 -11.63
C TYR A 255 3.66 -12.10 -12.06
N MET A 256 2.61 -11.81 -11.26
CA MET A 256 1.24 -12.22 -11.53
C MET A 256 1.06 -13.74 -11.70
N MET A 257 1.68 -14.53 -10.83
CA MET A 257 1.57 -15.99 -10.83
C MET A 257 0.19 -16.50 -10.39
N VAL A 258 -0.54 -15.72 -9.62
CA VAL A 258 -1.85 -16.08 -9.08
C VAL A 258 -2.94 -15.39 -9.89
N ASP A 259 -4.01 -16.14 -10.24
CA ASP A 259 -5.19 -15.56 -10.88
C ASP A 259 -5.99 -14.73 -9.85
N PRO A 260 -6.19 -13.43 -10.08
CA PRO A 260 -6.93 -12.56 -9.17
C PRO A 260 -8.44 -12.53 -9.45
N SER A 261 -9.00 -13.48 -10.18
CA SER A 261 -10.42 -13.45 -10.62
C SER A 261 -11.43 -13.47 -9.47
N ASP A 262 -11.04 -13.98 -8.29
CA ASP A 262 -11.88 -14.06 -7.09
C ASP A 262 -11.88 -12.79 -6.24
N GLU A 263 -11.12 -11.76 -6.61
CA GLU A 263 -10.99 -10.54 -5.82
C GLU A 263 -12.27 -9.69 -5.84
N LYS A 264 -12.66 -9.19 -4.68
CA LYS A 264 -13.83 -8.32 -4.50
C LYS A 264 -13.45 -6.85 -4.72
N LEU A 265 -13.57 -6.38 -5.94
CA LEU A 265 -13.19 -5.02 -6.36
C LEU A 265 -14.35 -4.05 -6.13
N CYS A 266 -14.60 -3.68 -4.88
CA CYS A 266 -15.75 -2.88 -4.50
C CYS A 266 -15.32 -1.51 -3.97
N VAL A 267 -16.19 -0.52 -4.15
CA VAL A 267 -16.09 0.83 -3.55
C VAL A 267 -17.39 1.13 -2.80
N SER A 268 -17.31 1.94 -1.76
CA SER A 268 -18.46 2.41 -1.00
C SER A 268 -18.73 3.87 -1.34
N MET A 269 -19.96 4.17 -1.75
CA MET A 269 -20.39 5.52 -2.07
C MET A 269 -21.66 5.86 -1.29
N PRO A 270 -21.83 7.10 -0.81
CA PRO A 270 -23.11 7.52 -0.23
C PRO A 270 -24.20 7.54 -1.31
N LYS A 271 -25.44 7.22 -0.91
CA LYS A 271 -26.59 7.26 -1.83
C LYS A 271 -27.06 8.68 -2.16
N ASP A 272 -26.64 9.65 -1.36
CA ASP A 272 -26.89 11.07 -1.60
C ASP A 272 -25.67 11.76 -2.26
N ASP A 273 -25.78 13.06 -2.49
CA ASP A 273 -24.78 13.86 -3.20
C ASP A 273 -23.66 14.42 -2.32
N ARG A 274 -23.52 13.97 -1.05
CA ARG A 274 -22.58 14.57 -0.08
C ARG A 274 -21.13 14.51 -0.52
N PHE A 275 -20.68 13.43 -1.18
CA PHE A 275 -19.32 13.36 -1.69
C PHE A 275 -19.05 14.35 -2.83
N SER A 276 -20.09 14.73 -3.59
CA SER A 276 -19.94 15.77 -4.62
C SER A 276 -19.85 17.18 -4.03
N LYS A 277 -20.11 17.33 -2.74
CA LYS A 277 -19.98 18.59 -1.98
C LYS A 277 -18.67 18.72 -1.23
N LEU A 278 -17.78 17.73 -1.36
CA LEU A 278 -16.43 17.79 -0.88
C LEU A 278 -15.52 18.37 -1.95
N ASP A 279 -14.88 19.47 -1.66
CA ASP A 279 -13.86 20.06 -2.52
C ASP A 279 -12.48 19.54 -2.13
N PHE A 280 -11.77 18.97 -3.10
CA PHE A 280 -10.42 18.42 -2.91
C PHE A 280 -9.38 19.36 -3.51
N TYR A 281 -8.31 19.61 -2.78
CA TYR A 281 -7.20 20.45 -3.22
C TYR A 281 -5.86 19.71 -3.05
N ILE A 282 -5.05 19.70 -4.11
CA ILE A 282 -3.65 19.26 -4.09
C ILE A 282 -2.81 20.40 -4.61
N ASN A 283 -1.80 20.85 -3.85
CA ASN A 283 -0.98 21.99 -4.18
C ASN A 283 -1.83 23.24 -4.55
N ASN A 284 -2.89 23.52 -3.78
CA ASN A 284 -3.87 24.59 -4.00
C ASN A 284 -4.68 24.48 -5.30
N THR A 285 -4.54 23.40 -6.07
CA THR A 285 -5.36 23.15 -7.25
C THR A 285 -6.59 22.33 -6.86
N LYS A 286 -7.77 22.87 -7.16
CA LYS A 286 -9.04 22.16 -6.95
C LYS A 286 -9.18 21.02 -7.95
N LEU A 287 -9.52 19.84 -7.46
CA LEU A 287 -9.71 18.64 -8.25
C LEU A 287 -11.08 18.02 -7.96
N GLU A 288 -11.64 17.38 -8.96
CA GLU A 288 -12.86 16.58 -8.83
C GLU A 288 -12.57 15.35 -7.95
N MET A 289 -13.41 15.09 -6.95
CA MET A 289 -13.28 13.89 -6.10
C MET A 289 -13.15 12.61 -6.92
N GLN A 290 -13.91 12.49 -8.00
CA GLN A 290 -13.92 11.34 -8.90
C GLN A 290 -12.61 11.15 -9.71
N SER A 291 -11.74 12.16 -9.76
CA SER A 291 -10.40 12.04 -10.35
C SER A 291 -9.36 11.54 -9.34
N LEU A 292 -9.72 11.51 -8.06
CA LEU A 292 -8.83 11.10 -6.96
C LEU A 292 -9.29 9.81 -6.29
N TYR A 293 -10.60 9.59 -6.17
CA TYR A 293 -11.20 8.46 -5.45
C TYR A 293 -12.10 7.64 -6.38
N ALA A 294 -12.00 6.31 -6.27
CA ALA A 294 -12.79 5.36 -7.05
C ALA A 294 -12.68 5.54 -8.57
N THR A 295 -11.51 5.95 -9.06
CA THR A 295 -11.27 6.23 -10.49
C THR A 295 -11.54 5.03 -11.38
N ALA A 296 -11.40 3.81 -10.84
CA ALA A 296 -11.71 2.55 -11.51
C ALA A 296 -13.16 2.44 -11.99
N LEU A 297 -14.12 3.17 -11.37
CA LEU A 297 -15.53 3.18 -11.79
C LEU A 297 -15.72 3.76 -13.21
N LYS A 298 -14.90 4.73 -13.58
CA LYS A 298 -14.96 5.43 -14.88
C LYS A 298 -13.86 4.96 -15.85
N SER A 299 -12.85 4.25 -15.37
CA SER A 299 -11.72 3.80 -16.17
C SER A 299 -12.14 2.74 -17.19
N SER A 300 -11.66 2.87 -18.43
CA SER A 300 -11.74 1.84 -19.46
C SER A 300 -10.71 0.72 -19.27
N ASN A 301 -9.73 0.90 -18.39
CA ASN A 301 -8.68 -0.08 -18.14
C ASN A 301 -9.27 -1.41 -17.68
N LYS A 302 -8.82 -2.51 -18.30
CA LYS A 302 -9.20 -3.86 -17.88
C LYS A 302 -8.49 -4.30 -16.59
N THR A 303 -7.33 -3.73 -16.32
CA THR A 303 -6.50 -4.01 -15.17
C THR A 303 -6.51 -2.80 -14.25
N ILE A 304 -6.68 -3.02 -12.96
CA ILE A 304 -6.76 -1.98 -11.93
C ILE A 304 -5.95 -2.35 -10.69
N THR A 305 -5.48 -1.34 -9.99
CA THR A 305 -4.72 -1.44 -8.75
C THR A 305 -5.56 -1.01 -7.54
N TYR A 306 -5.00 -1.13 -6.36
CA TYR A 306 -5.59 -0.60 -5.13
C TYR A 306 -5.84 0.91 -5.20
N GLN A 307 -4.90 1.65 -5.79
CA GLN A 307 -5.01 3.11 -5.93
C GLN A 307 -6.12 3.53 -6.90
N ASP A 308 -6.38 2.75 -7.95
CA ASP A 308 -7.50 3.00 -8.86
C ASP A 308 -8.86 2.76 -8.20
N LEU A 309 -8.93 1.81 -7.25
CA LEU A 309 -10.15 1.56 -6.48
C LEU A 309 -10.42 2.66 -5.46
N TYR A 310 -9.38 3.18 -4.83
CA TYR A 310 -9.54 4.08 -3.69
C TYR A 310 -8.89 5.43 -3.95
N MET A 311 -7.70 5.65 -3.41
CA MET A 311 -6.99 6.92 -3.56
C MET A 311 -5.48 6.65 -3.60
N SER A 312 -4.77 7.37 -4.44
CA SER A 312 -3.31 7.38 -4.44
C SER A 312 -2.76 8.03 -3.17
N ASP A 313 -1.50 7.73 -2.85
CA ASP A 313 -0.80 8.38 -1.75
C ASP A 313 -0.25 9.75 -2.23
N PHE A 314 -0.74 10.81 -1.62
CA PHE A 314 -0.28 12.18 -1.84
C PHE A 314 0.43 12.70 -0.59
N ALA A 315 1.37 13.60 -0.77
CA ALA A 315 2.06 14.26 0.33
C ALA A 315 1.07 15.03 1.23
N GLU A 316 0.15 15.77 0.60
CA GLU A 316 -0.91 16.53 1.27
C GLU A 316 -2.14 16.64 0.38
N ILE A 317 -3.32 16.47 0.99
CA ILE A 317 -4.63 16.76 0.39
C ILE A 317 -5.41 17.63 1.38
N ASN A 318 -5.97 18.72 0.91
CA ASN A 318 -6.92 19.53 1.68
C ASN A 318 -8.35 19.27 1.17
N ILE A 319 -9.26 18.94 2.08
CA ILE A 319 -10.65 18.64 1.76
C ILE A 319 -11.53 19.64 2.51
N VAL A 320 -12.46 20.28 1.78
CA VAL A 320 -13.43 21.23 2.36
C VAL A 320 -14.83 20.68 2.16
N ASN A 321 -15.55 20.53 3.26
CA ASN A 321 -16.96 20.18 3.26
C ASN A 321 -17.81 21.43 3.56
N HIS A 322 -18.48 21.96 2.55
CA HIS A 322 -19.30 23.16 2.67
C HIS A 322 -20.60 22.95 3.46
N GLN A 323 -20.97 21.70 3.76
CA GLN A 323 -22.14 21.37 4.58
C GLN A 323 -21.83 21.36 6.09
N ALA A 324 -20.55 21.30 6.43
CA ALA A 324 -20.05 21.33 7.82
C ALA A 324 -19.53 22.72 8.15
N LYS A 325 -19.62 23.11 9.43
CA LYS A 325 -19.07 24.38 9.93
C LYS A 325 -18.18 24.14 11.13
N ASP A 326 -17.22 25.04 11.29
CA ASP A 326 -16.42 25.22 12.50
C ASP A 326 -15.70 23.96 13.00
N SER A 327 -15.18 23.13 12.09
CA SER A 327 -14.32 22.00 12.46
C SER A 327 -13.13 21.87 11.50
N ASN A 328 -11.94 21.70 12.06
CA ASN A 328 -10.70 21.58 11.32
C ASN A 328 -9.86 20.41 11.87
N VAL A 329 -9.56 19.42 11.07
CA VAL A 329 -8.83 18.22 11.51
C VAL A 329 -7.63 17.92 10.63
N LEU A 330 -6.59 17.39 11.25
CA LEU A 330 -5.42 16.84 10.58
C LEU A 330 -5.50 15.32 10.61
N ILE A 331 -5.52 14.70 9.44
CA ILE A 331 -5.41 13.26 9.29
C ILE A 331 -3.99 12.89 8.87
N ILE A 332 -3.33 12.05 9.65
CA ILE A 332 -2.02 11.47 9.34
C ILE A 332 -2.24 10.00 9.01
N LYS A 333 -1.91 9.60 7.79
CA LYS A 333 -2.31 8.27 7.30
C LYS A 333 -1.19 7.53 6.56
N ASP A 334 -1.38 6.24 6.38
CA ASP A 334 -0.77 5.43 5.33
C ASP A 334 -1.86 4.94 4.33
N SER A 335 -1.45 4.11 3.37
CA SER A 335 -2.35 3.62 2.30
C SER A 335 -3.57 2.83 2.81
N TYR A 336 -3.53 2.28 4.03
CA TYR A 336 -4.68 1.56 4.60
C TYR A 336 -5.89 2.47 4.80
N ALA A 337 -5.70 3.73 5.17
CA ALA A 337 -6.80 4.67 5.34
C ALA A 337 -7.36 5.23 4.02
N SER A 338 -6.67 5.08 2.90
CA SER A 338 -7.09 5.65 1.61
C SER A 338 -8.55 5.35 1.21
N PRO A 339 -9.09 4.13 1.43
CA PRO A 339 -10.49 3.82 1.11
C PRO A 339 -11.53 4.64 1.86
N ILE A 340 -11.20 5.10 3.06
CA ILE A 340 -12.15 5.74 3.98
C ILE A 340 -11.92 7.25 4.17
N ILE A 341 -10.93 7.85 3.51
CA ILE A 341 -10.65 9.29 3.64
C ILE A 341 -11.88 10.15 3.33
N PRO A 342 -12.61 9.98 2.19
CA PRO A 342 -13.82 10.78 1.96
C PRO A 342 -14.92 10.53 2.97
N HIS A 343 -15.01 9.28 3.50
CA HIS A 343 -15.99 8.90 4.52
C HIS A 343 -15.72 9.59 5.86
N VAL A 344 -14.46 9.75 6.24
CA VAL A 344 -14.08 10.47 7.46
C VAL A 344 -14.18 11.98 7.27
N ALA A 345 -13.68 12.50 6.13
CA ALA A 345 -13.63 13.93 5.85
C ALA A 345 -15.04 14.59 5.78
N GLN A 346 -16.08 13.86 5.38
CA GLN A 346 -17.44 14.40 5.31
C GLN A 346 -17.99 14.89 6.66
N HIS A 347 -17.41 14.45 7.77
CA HIS A 347 -17.85 14.82 9.13
C HIS A 347 -17.21 16.11 9.66
N PHE A 348 -16.32 16.73 8.90
CA PHE A 348 -15.59 17.94 9.28
C PHE A 348 -15.68 19.01 8.21
N HIS A 349 -15.57 20.28 8.61
CA HIS A 349 -15.55 21.39 7.65
C HIS A 349 -14.25 21.39 6.83
N LYS A 350 -13.10 21.31 7.50
CA LYS A 350 -11.79 21.23 6.86
C LYS A 350 -11.04 19.99 7.33
N THR A 351 -10.49 19.27 6.39
CA THR A 351 -9.65 18.09 6.65
C THR A 351 -8.35 18.23 5.86
N THR A 352 -7.25 18.36 6.57
CA THR A 352 -5.91 18.25 5.96
C THR A 352 -5.43 16.81 6.12
N VAL A 353 -5.16 16.12 5.03
CA VAL A 353 -4.68 14.73 5.01
C VAL A 353 -3.22 14.72 4.59
N ILE A 354 -2.35 14.14 5.40
CA ILE A 354 -0.92 14.03 5.10
C ILE A 354 -0.44 12.59 5.20
N ASP A 355 0.56 12.28 4.35
CA ASP A 355 1.30 11.03 4.41
C ASP A 355 2.78 11.35 4.67
N LEU A 356 3.29 10.96 5.84
CA LEU A 356 4.64 11.31 6.27
C LEU A 356 5.75 10.67 5.41
N ARG A 357 5.43 9.66 4.63
CA ARG A 357 6.37 9.07 3.67
C ARG A 357 6.66 10.01 2.50
N HIS A 358 5.74 10.92 2.19
CA HIS A 358 5.77 11.78 1.00
C HIS A 358 5.87 13.27 1.31
N THR A 359 5.54 13.73 2.53
CA THR A 359 5.64 15.13 2.92
C THR A 359 6.99 15.45 3.57
N LYS A 360 7.46 16.68 3.34
CA LYS A 360 8.64 17.25 4.03
C LYS A 360 8.28 18.07 5.27
N LYS A 361 7.03 18.52 5.36
CA LYS A 361 6.53 19.30 6.50
C LYS A 361 6.16 18.36 7.63
N THR A 362 6.64 18.63 8.84
CA THR A 362 6.39 17.77 10.00
C THR A 362 5.02 18.05 10.63
N PRO A 363 4.38 17.06 11.26
CA PRO A 363 3.11 17.24 11.98
C PRO A 363 3.16 18.33 13.05
N GLU A 364 4.28 18.48 13.74
CA GLU A 364 4.49 19.60 14.69
C GLU A 364 4.26 20.96 14.04
N LYS A 365 4.81 21.19 12.84
CA LYS A 365 4.60 22.45 12.10
C LYS A 365 3.13 22.63 11.71
N TYR A 366 2.41 21.54 11.37
CA TYR A 366 0.99 21.68 11.07
C TYR A 366 0.20 22.19 12.27
N ILE A 367 0.38 21.61 13.46
CA ILE A 367 -0.39 21.99 14.66
C ILE A 367 0.07 23.33 15.25
N THR A 368 1.31 23.79 15.02
CA THR A 368 1.80 25.10 15.50
C THR A 368 1.40 26.25 14.58
N GLU A 369 1.23 25.98 13.27
CA GLU A 369 0.89 26.99 12.27
C GLU A 369 -0.61 27.11 12.01
N ASN A 370 -1.42 26.12 12.44
CA ASN A 370 -2.86 26.08 12.20
C ASN A 370 -3.63 25.67 13.46
N ASN A 371 -4.87 26.13 13.54
CA ASN A 371 -5.78 25.73 14.60
C ASN A 371 -6.52 24.46 14.16
N PHE A 372 -6.20 23.32 14.76
CA PHE A 372 -6.91 22.08 14.58
C PHE A 372 -7.72 21.74 15.85
N ASP A 373 -8.91 21.17 15.69
CA ASP A 373 -9.69 20.59 16.78
C ASP A 373 -9.15 19.21 17.14
N ALA A 374 -8.71 18.45 16.13
CA ALA A 374 -8.17 17.12 16.34
C ALA A 374 -7.07 16.73 15.33
N VAL A 375 -6.23 15.81 15.78
CA VAL A 375 -5.34 15.00 14.93
C VAL A 375 -5.81 13.55 14.97
N ILE A 376 -6.01 12.96 13.79
CA ILE A 376 -6.46 11.58 13.61
C ILE A 376 -5.36 10.81 12.91
N ILE A 377 -4.66 9.92 13.63
CA ILE A 377 -3.61 9.07 13.06
C ILE A 377 -4.22 7.72 12.70
N MET A 378 -4.11 7.33 11.45
CA MET A 378 -4.62 6.07 10.91
C MET A 378 -3.50 5.28 10.26
N TYR A 379 -2.82 4.44 11.02
CA TYR A 379 -1.70 3.64 10.55
C TYR A 379 -1.98 2.14 10.63
N ASN A 380 -1.50 1.45 9.60
CA ASN A 380 -1.41 -0.01 9.58
C ASN A 380 -0.53 -0.51 10.74
N ASP A 381 -1.00 -1.52 11.46
CA ASP A 381 -0.31 -2.12 12.61
C ASP A 381 0.98 -2.91 12.27
N HIS A 382 1.38 -2.92 10.99
CA HIS A 382 2.73 -3.30 10.54
C HIS A 382 3.68 -2.09 10.46
N ASN A 383 3.18 -0.88 10.29
CA ASN A 383 3.95 0.37 10.26
C ASN A 383 4.15 0.91 11.66
N ILE A 384 4.99 0.26 12.45
CA ILE A 384 5.22 0.57 13.87
C ILE A 384 6.72 0.80 14.19
N THR A 385 7.48 1.23 13.21
CA THR A 385 8.90 1.59 13.34
C THR A 385 9.14 2.97 12.74
N ILE A 386 10.30 3.57 13.04
CA ILE A 386 10.72 4.86 12.47
C ILE A 386 11.20 4.75 11.01
N THR A 387 11.28 3.55 10.45
CA THR A 387 11.58 3.33 9.05
C THR A 387 10.47 3.95 8.19
N GLU A 388 10.79 4.42 7.00
CA GLU A 388 9.87 5.09 6.07
C GLU A 388 9.27 6.43 6.58
N ASN A 389 9.87 7.06 7.60
CA ASN A 389 9.43 8.33 8.20
C ASN A 389 8.02 8.34 8.84
N THR A 390 7.37 7.20 9.02
CA THR A 390 5.98 7.12 9.49
C THR A 390 5.77 7.72 10.89
N TYR A 391 6.78 7.68 11.78
CA TYR A 391 6.70 8.26 13.14
C TYR A 391 7.65 9.45 13.33
N LYS A 392 7.90 10.21 12.28
CA LYS A 392 8.70 11.44 12.32
C LYS A 392 7.79 12.65 12.45
N PHE A 393 7.36 12.94 13.68
CA PHE A 393 6.41 14.03 13.95
C PHE A 393 7.07 15.41 14.12
N LYS A 394 8.37 15.45 14.39
CA LYS A 394 9.20 16.66 14.56
C LYS A 394 10.08 16.93 13.36
#